data_135121b7ce5d06109b986f5ef235b4c0
#
_entry.id   135121b7ce5d06109b986f5ef235b4c0
#
_cell.length_a   1.000
_cell.length_b   1.000
_cell.length_c   1.000
_cell.angle_alpha   90.00
_cell.angle_beta   90.00
_cell.angle_gamma   90.00
#
_symmetry.space_group_name_H-M   'P 1'
#
loop_
_entity.id
_entity.type
_entity.pdbx_description
1 polymer ?
#
loop_
_entity_poly.entity_id
_entity_poly.type
_entity_poly.pdbx_seq_one_letter_code
_entity_poly.pdbx_strand_id
1 'polypeptide(L)'
;LCRRCIIPARGFYEWDSDKNKIYFTMQENKFMYMAGLYRNYGEEDRFVILTTSANQSVSDIHDRMPLILEQEQIPSWVLDNQVTNDILHQEPPMLNRTAEYMQATFDFLKGTDLNSK
;
A
#
# COMPACT_ATOMS: atom_id res chain seq x y z
N LEU A 1 3.69 -12.47 -22.04
CA LEU A 1 2.54 -12.74 -21.19
C LEU A 1 2.67 -12.05 -19.84
N CYS A 2 1.59 -11.43 -19.39
CA CYS A 2 1.53 -10.87 -18.05
C CYS A 2 1.19 -11.97 -17.05
N ARG A 3 1.90 -12.00 -15.93
CA ARG A 3 1.65 -12.92 -14.83
C ARG A 3 1.27 -12.15 -13.57
N ARG A 4 0.40 -12.76 -12.78
CA ARG A 4 0.05 -12.21 -11.49
C ARG A 4 1.19 -12.44 -10.50
N CYS A 5 1.43 -11.45 -9.66
CA CYS A 5 2.47 -11.53 -8.63
C CYS A 5 2.03 -10.79 -7.38
N ILE A 6 2.81 -10.90 -6.34
CA ILE A 6 2.62 -10.20 -5.08
C ILE A 6 3.83 -9.31 -4.83
N ILE A 7 3.57 -8.08 -4.44
CA ILE A 7 4.61 -7.15 -4.04
C ILE A 7 4.45 -6.90 -2.54
N PRO A 8 5.31 -7.50 -1.70
CA PRO A 8 5.26 -7.22 -0.27
C PRO A 8 5.89 -5.85 0.02
N ALA A 9 5.28 -5.13 0.94
CA ALA A 9 5.76 -3.83 1.34
C ALA A 9 5.38 -3.55 2.78
N ARG A 10 6.03 -2.58 3.39
CA ARG A 10 5.63 -2.12 4.72
C ARG A 10 4.52 -1.09 4.64
N GLY A 11 4.38 -0.42 3.51
CA GLY A 11 3.36 0.57 3.29
C GLY A 11 3.57 1.27 1.96
N PHE A 12 2.81 2.34 1.75
CA PHE A 12 2.95 3.16 0.55
C PHE A 12 2.71 4.62 0.89
N TYR A 13 3.21 5.49 0.02
CA TYR A 13 3.05 6.94 0.15
C TYR A 13 2.02 7.46 -0.84
N GLU A 14 1.28 8.47 -0.41
CA GLU A 14 0.47 9.33 -1.27
C GLU A 14 0.61 10.77 -0.82
N TRP A 15 0.28 11.71 -1.70
CA TRP A 15 0.36 13.13 -1.41
C TRP A 15 -1.04 13.71 -1.39
N ASP A 16 -1.33 14.53 -0.38
CA ASP A 16 -2.60 15.24 -0.31
C ASP A 16 -2.60 16.46 -1.26
N SER A 17 -3.70 17.21 -1.27
CA SER A 17 -3.86 18.38 -2.14
C SER A 17 -2.84 19.50 -1.83
N ASP A 18 -2.33 19.54 -0.62
CA ASP A 18 -1.31 20.50 -0.18
C ASP A 18 0.11 19.97 -0.37
N LYS A 19 0.24 18.83 -1.04
CA LYS A 19 1.52 18.16 -1.32
C LYS A 19 2.22 17.64 -0.06
N ASN A 20 1.48 17.43 1.01
CA ASN A 20 1.98 16.72 2.18
C ASN A 20 2.04 15.22 1.90
N LYS A 21 3.15 14.62 2.27
CA LYS A 21 3.38 13.18 2.07
C LYS A 21 2.74 12.40 3.20
N ILE A 22 1.89 11.46 2.85
CA ILE A 22 1.16 10.62 3.80
C ILE A 22 1.63 9.19 3.62
N TYR A 23 1.99 8.52 4.71
CA TYR A 23 2.41 7.12 4.70
C TYR A 23 1.29 6.24 5.24
N PHE A 24 0.90 5.25 4.42
CA PHE A 24 -0.17 4.32 4.77
C PHE A 24 0.43 2.95 5.11
N THR A 25 -0.03 2.37 6.19
CA THR A 25 0.45 1.06 6.68
C THR A 25 -0.73 0.18 7.07
N MET A 26 -0.46 -1.13 7.14
CA MET A 26 -1.43 -2.08 7.67
C MET A 26 -1.62 -1.86 9.17
N GLN A 27 -2.83 -2.11 9.64
CA GLN A 27 -3.09 -2.17 11.07
C GLN A 27 -2.28 -3.33 11.69
N GLU A 28 -1.96 -3.21 12.98
CA GLU A 28 -1.18 -4.21 13.70
C GLU A 28 0.25 -4.40 13.16
N ASN A 29 0.75 -3.41 12.42
CA ASN A 29 2.13 -3.41 11.90
C ASN A 29 2.48 -4.64 11.04
N LYS A 30 1.50 -5.16 10.30
CA LYS A 30 1.68 -6.30 9.40
C LYS A 30 2.29 -5.86 8.08
N PHE A 31 2.87 -6.81 7.34
CA PHE A 31 3.23 -6.59 5.95
C PHE A 31 1.99 -6.37 5.09
N MET A 32 2.15 -5.53 4.09
CA MET A 32 1.14 -5.25 3.08
C MET A 32 1.48 -6.08 1.84
N TYR A 33 0.55 -6.91 1.39
CA TYR A 33 0.74 -7.74 0.20
C TYR A 33 -0.07 -7.14 -0.94
N MET A 34 0.60 -6.46 -1.85
CA MET A 34 -0.07 -5.77 -2.96
C MET A 34 -0.13 -6.68 -4.17
N ALA A 35 -1.32 -6.79 -4.76
CA ALA A 35 -1.51 -7.54 -5.99
C ALA A 35 -0.84 -6.80 -7.15
N GLY A 36 -0.13 -7.53 -7.97
CA GLY A 36 0.54 -6.95 -9.11
C GLY A 36 0.53 -7.85 -10.31
N LEU A 37 1.00 -7.30 -11.42
CA LEU A 37 1.27 -8.02 -12.65
C LEU A 37 2.70 -7.75 -13.04
N TYR A 38 3.35 -8.76 -13.61
CA TYR A 38 4.69 -8.57 -14.16
C TYR A 38 4.78 -9.17 -15.56
N ARG A 39 5.73 -8.68 -16.32
CA ARG A 39 5.99 -9.14 -17.66
C ARG A 39 7.49 -9.00 -17.96
N ASN A 40 8.02 -10.01 -18.64
CA ASN A 40 9.40 -9.97 -19.14
C ASN A 40 9.42 -9.27 -20.49
N TYR A 41 10.35 -8.33 -20.66
CA TYR A 41 10.62 -7.59 -21.90
C TYR A 41 12.07 -7.86 -22.33
N GLY A 42 12.37 -9.11 -22.69
CA GLY A 42 13.73 -9.48 -23.04
C GLY A 42 14.63 -9.59 -21.82
N GLU A 43 15.54 -8.65 -21.64
CA GLU A 43 16.47 -8.64 -20.51
C GLU A 43 15.91 -7.89 -19.29
N GLU A 44 14.72 -7.29 -19.41
CA GLU A 44 14.13 -6.47 -18.37
C GLU A 44 12.77 -7.02 -17.97
N ASP A 45 12.58 -7.20 -16.67
CA ASP A 45 11.28 -7.49 -16.10
C ASP A 45 10.63 -6.20 -15.63
N ARG A 46 9.34 -6.04 -15.91
CA ARG A 46 8.55 -4.90 -15.45
C ARG A 46 7.34 -5.38 -14.70
N PHE A 47 6.99 -4.65 -13.65
CA PHE A 47 5.80 -4.95 -12.88
C PHE A 47 4.98 -3.68 -12.65
N VAL A 48 3.69 -3.87 -12.41
CA VAL A 48 2.79 -2.81 -11.99
C VAL A 48 2.01 -3.28 -10.77
N ILE A 49 1.70 -2.35 -9.89
CA ILE A 49 0.81 -2.60 -8.75
C ILE A 49 -0.60 -2.30 -9.21
N LEU A 50 -1.51 -3.23 -8.99
CA LEU A 50 -2.92 -3.03 -9.30
C LEU A 50 -3.55 -2.14 -8.24
N THR A 51 -4.45 -1.29 -8.69
CA THR A 51 -5.18 -0.39 -7.80
C THR A 51 -6.67 -0.66 -7.89
N THR A 52 -7.38 -0.21 -6.87
CA THR A 52 -8.83 -0.27 -6.77
C THR A 52 -9.33 1.03 -6.18
N SER A 53 -10.65 1.20 -6.11
CA SER A 53 -11.24 2.37 -5.47
C SER A 53 -10.81 2.47 -4.01
N ALA A 54 -10.45 3.66 -3.59
CA ALA A 54 -10.00 3.89 -2.23
C ALA A 54 -11.16 3.70 -1.25
N ASN A 55 -10.88 3.03 -0.13
CA ASN A 55 -11.83 2.96 0.99
C ASN A 55 -11.73 4.23 1.85
N GLN A 56 -12.49 4.28 2.93
CA GLN A 56 -12.57 5.48 3.77
C GLN A 56 -11.23 5.88 4.39
N SER A 57 -10.31 4.94 4.59
CA SER A 57 -9.01 5.26 5.19
C SER A 57 -8.09 6.04 4.25
N VAL A 58 -8.38 6.05 2.93
CA VAL A 58 -7.51 6.65 1.91
C VAL A 58 -8.26 7.70 1.08
N SER A 59 -9.59 7.59 0.94
CA SER A 59 -10.35 8.31 -0.08
C SER A 59 -10.29 9.84 0.02
N ASP A 60 -10.05 10.39 1.20
CA ASP A 60 -9.88 11.83 1.37
C ASP A 60 -8.52 12.34 0.87
N ILE A 61 -7.58 11.44 0.64
CA ILE A 61 -6.23 11.78 0.14
C ILE A 61 -6.12 11.46 -1.35
N HIS A 62 -6.62 10.29 -1.76
CA HIS A 62 -6.54 9.83 -3.14
C HIS A 62 -7.72 8.92 -3.45
N ASP A 63 -8.19 8.92 -4.70
CA ASP A 63 -9.37 8.14 -5.10
C ASP A 63 -9.07 6.68 -5.41
N ARG A 64 -7.81 6.31 -5.52
CA ARG A 64 -7.35 4.93 -5.76
C ARG A 64 -6.39 4.50 -4.67
N MET A 65 -6.30 3.22 -4.44
CA MET A 65 -5.34 2.63 -3.51
C MET A 65 -4.89 1.27 -4.05
N PRO A 66 -3.73 0.75 -3.59
CA PRO A 66 -3.31 -0.58 -4.01
C PRO A 66 -4.36 -1.64 -3.65
N LEU A 67 -4.47 -2.64 -4.51
CA LEU A 67 -5.26 -3.83 -4.21
C LEU A 67 -4.46 -4.69 -3.23
N ILE A 68 -4.86 -4.69 -1.96
CA ILE A 68 -4.14 -5.36 -0.88
C ILE A 68 -4.84 -6.65 -0.56
N LEU A 69 -4.08 -7.73 -0.50
CA LEU A 69 -4.60 -9.08 -0.26
C LEU A 69 -4.28 -9.52 1.16
N GLU A 70 -5.14 -10.39 1.69
CA GLU A 70 -4.81 -11.14 2.88
C GLU A 70 -3.74 -12.18 2.54
N GLN A 71 -2.90 -12.52 3.51
CA GLN A 71 -1.81 -13.48 3.29
C GLN A 71 -2.33 -14.81 2.76
N GLU A 72 -3.48 -15.24 3.24
CA GLU A 72 -4.12 -16.51 2.83
C GLU A 72 -4.54 -16.53 1.37
N GLN A 73 -4.72 -15.35 0.77
CA GLN A 73 -5.15 -15.22 -0.63
C GLN A 73 -4.00 -15.28 -1.63
N ILE A 74 -2.75 -15.24 -1.16
CA ILE A 74 -1.59 -15.15 -2.05
C ILE A 74 -1.55 -16.32 -3.04
N PRO A 75 -1.63 -17.59 -2.62
CA PRO A 75 -1.61 -18.69 -3.58
C PRO A 75 -2.75 -18.61 -4.59
N SER A 76 -3.95 -18.26 -4.15
CA SER A 76 -5.11 -18.14 -5.04
C SER A 76 -4.92 -17.03 -6.06
N TRP A 77 -4.40 -15.88 -5.64
CA TRP A 77 -4.13 -14.78 -6.57
C TRP A 77 -3.15 -15.18 -7.65
N VAL A 78 -2.05 -15.83 -7.27
CA VAL A 78 -0.97 -16.16 -8.20
C VAL A 78 -1.36 -17.30 -9.13
N LEU A 79 -2.11 -18.30 -8.64
CA LEU A 79 -2.26 -19.58 -9.34
C LEU A 79 -3.67 -19.88 -9.81
N ASP A 80 -4.72 -19.30 -9.22
CA ASP A 80 -6.10 -19.68 -9.50
C ASP A 80 -6.83 -18.63 -10.33
N ASN A 81 -7.04 -18.95 -11.60
CA ASN A 81 -7.71 -18.04 -12.53
C ASN A 81 -9.20 -17.86 -12.19
N GLN A 82 -9.81 -18.79 -11.46
CA GLN A 82 -11.26 -18.73 -11.19
C GLN A 82 -11.61 -17.70 -10.13
N VAL A 83 -10.69 -17.45 -9.19
CA VAL A 83 -10.96 -16.47 -8.11
C VAL A 83 -10.41 -15.09 -8.40
N THR A 84 -9.70 -14.90 -9.52
CA THR A 84 -9.06 -13.63 -9.86
C THR A 84 -10.07 -12.49 -9.88
N ASN A 85 -11.22 -12.69 -10.52
CA ASN A 85 -12.24 -11.65 -10.64
C ASN A 85 -12.79 -11.22 -9.28
N ASP A 86 -13.01 -12.16 -8.38
CA ASP A 86 -13.50 -11.86 -7.03
C ASP A 86 -12.47 -11.05 -6.26
N ILE A 87 -11.20 -11.42 -6.37
CA ILE A 87 -10.11 -10.70 -5.71
C ILE A 87 -9.99 -9.28 -6.25
N LEU A 88 -10.11 -9.10 -7.57
CA LEU A 88 -10.04 -7.78 -8.20
C LEU A 88 -11.12 -6.82 -7.69
N HIS A 89 -12.25 -7.33 -7.24
CA HIS A 89 -13.39 -6.54 -6.80
C HIS A 89 -13.57 -6.50 -5.29
N GLN A 90 -12.67 -7.13 -4.53
CA GLN A 90 -12.79 -7.09 -3.08
C GLN A 90 -12.36 -5.73 -2.52
N GLU A 91 -12.94 -5.37 -1.40
CA GLU A 91 -12.60 -4.14 -0.71
C GLU A 91 -11.29 -4.31 0.06
N PRO A 92 -10.32 -3.38 -0.09
CA PRO A 92 -9.09 -3.45 0.68
C PRO A 92 -9.32 -3.22 2.17
N PRO A 93 -8.36 -3.65 3.03
CA PRO A 93 -8.46 -3.38 4.45
C PRO A 93 -8.34 -1.89 4.76
N MET A 94 -8.87 -1.50 5.91
CA MET A 94 -8.66 -0.15 6.45
C MET A 94 -7.20 -0.01 6.88
N LEU A 95 -6.62 1.13 6.56
CA LEU A 95 -5.20 1.39 6.80
C LEU A 95 -5.01 2.44 7.88
N ASN A 96 -3.87 2.38 8.55
CA ASN A 96 -3.36 3.46 9.37
C ASN A 96 -2.59 4.44 8.50
N ARG A 97 -2.51 5.69 8.93
CA ARG A 97 -1.74 6.68 8.19
C ARG A 97 -1.01 7.63 9.12
N THR A 98 0.16 8.10 8.65
CA THR A 98 1.00 9.06 9.34
C THR A 98 1.41 10.13 8.34
N ALA A 99 1.13 11.38 8.65
CA ALA A 99 1.57 12.48 7.82
C ALA A 99 3.02 12.81 8.15
N GLU A 100 3.84 13.03 7.11
CA GLU A 100 5.26 13.33 7.29
C GLU A 100 5.47 14.60 8.14
N TYR A 101 4.66 15.63 7.92
CA TYR A 101 4.77 16.86 8.70
C TYR A 101 4.46 16.64 10.19
N MET A 102 3.53 15.74 10.52
CA MET A 102 3.22 15.39 11.91
C MET A 102 4.37 14.63 12.54
N GLN A 103 4.99 13.74 11.80
CA GLN A 103 6.15 12.99 12.26
C GLN A 103 7.33 13.93 12.54
N ALA A 104 7.60 14.87 11.66
CA ALA A 104 8.66 15.85 11.83
C ALA A 104 8.43 16.71 13.08
N THR A 105 7.19 17.15 13.31
CA THR A 105 6.83 17.91 14.52
C THR A 105 7.07 17.09 15.78
N PHE A 106 6.65 15.83 15.75
CA PHE A 106 6.83 14.92 16.88
C PHE A 106 8.31 14.72 17.20
N ASP A 107 9.14 14.49 16.17
CA ASP A 107 10.59 14.31 16.33
C ASP A 107 11.25 15.57 16.90
N PHE A 108 10.80 16.75 16.46
CA PHE A 108 11.27 18.03 16.99
C PHE A 108 10.97 18.15 18.48
N LEU A 109 9.78 17.80 18.92
CA LEU A 109 9.40 17.86 20.33
C LEU A 109 10.25 16.90 21.16
N LYS A 110 10.53 15.72 20.66
CA LYS A 110 11.43 14.75 21.33
C LYS A 110 12.83 15.33 21.47
N GLY A 111 13.35 15.94 20.43
CA GLY A 111 14.66 16.59 20.45
C GLY A 111 14.72 17.70 21.46
N THR A 112 13.67 18.49 21.57
CA THR A 112 13.57 19.58 22.56
C THR A 112 13.61 19.01 23.97
N ASP A 113 12.85 17.94 24.22
CA ASP A 113 12.83 17.29 25.53
C ASP A 113 14.22 16.77 25.93
N LEU A 114 14.92 16.15 24.97
CA LEU A 114 16.28 15.66 25.19
C LEU A 114 17.24 16.81 25.50
N ASN A 115 17.08 17.94 24.84
CA ASN A 115 17.94 19.10 25.02
C ASN A 115 17.65 19.84 26.32
N SER A 116 16.46 19.68 26.88
CA SER A 116 16.09 20.33 28.11
C SER A 116 16.69 19.65 29.34
N LYS A 117 17.27 18.50 29.16
CA LYS A 117 17.94 17.76 30.22
C LYS A 117 19.39 18.20 30.35
#